data_e8d2fd0f2736724c250ca8d336b94e75
#
_entry.id   e8d2fd0f2736724c250ca8d336b94e75
#
_cell.length_a   1.000
_cell.length_b   1.000
_cell.length_c   1.000
_cell.angle_alpha   90.00
_cell.angle_beta   90.00
_cell.angle_gamma   90.00
#
_symmetry.space_group_name_H-M   'P 1'
#
loop_
_entity.id
_entity.type
_entity.pdbx_description
1 polymer ?
#
loop_
_entity_poly.entity_id
_entity_poly.type
_entity_poly.pdbx_seq_one_letter_code
_entity_poly.pdbx_strand_id
1 'polypeptide(L)'
;MKQFILKEAPDAKLNISNFELQEVDLPKPEDGQVLVRNILLSIDAANRTWMQGRTYRDQVVAGDVMPSYSVAEIVESKDPEFKKGQIVTADSFWAEYSVIESRYINKCPDNISLPNLLSLFGIAGLTAYHGLFDVGEAKASDTVVVSAAAGSVGVYVGQLAKAIGCKVVGIAGGDTKCKKVVEELGFDGCIDYKNANLVRDLKTHCPEGIDLYFDNVGGTVLEAVLIRMKNRGRVVCCGAVSQYESSSPIGPRNIPGFVITKRLKLEGFIVMDFKEKHMEAITHMTKLLNEGKITIVEDITEGLQNAPKALVNLLNGKNFGKSMVRVAPDPYEQKMS
;
A
#
# COMPACT_ATOMS: atom_id res chain seq x y z
N MET A 1 4.78 -26.70 9.61
CA MET A 1 4.13 -25.56 8.93
C MET A 1 4.98 -25.09 7.76
N LYS A 2 4.37 -24.43 6.80
CA LYS A 2 5.06 -23.85 5.64
C LYS A 2 5.37 -22.37 5.85
N GLN A 3 6.55 -21.94 5.37
CA GLN A 3 6.97 -20.54 5.38
C GLN A 3 7.86 -20.23 4.17
N PHE A 4 7.92 -18.95 3.76
CA PHE A 4 8.85 -18.49 2.74
C PHE A 4 10.01 -17.73 3.36
N ILE A 5 11.22 -18.11 3.00
CA ILE A 5 12.44 -17.34 3.27
C ILE A 5 12.89 -16.59 2.01
N LEU A 6 13.63 -15.51 2.20
CA LEU A 6 14.45 -14.92 1.16
C LEU A 6 15.65 -15.85 0.94
N LYS A 7 15.71 -16.55 -0.18
CA LYS A 7 16.81 -17.46 -0.52
C LYS A 7 18.08 -16.70 -0.87
N GLU A 8 17.91 -15.65 -1.67
CA GLU A 8 18.98 -14.77 -2.12
C GLU A 8 18.43 -13.37 -2.43
N ALA A 9 19.20 -12.34 -2.11
CA ALA A 9 18.83 -10.98 -2.45
C ALA A 9 18.80 -10.79 -3.98
N PRO A 10 17.78 -10.12 -4.54
CA PRO A 10 17.75 -9.84 -5.97
C PRO A 10 18.78 -8.78 -6.35
N ASP A 11 19.56 -9.01 -7.39
CA ASP A 11 20.55 -8.05 -7.90
C ASP A 11 19.89 -6.76 -8.41
N ALA A 12 18.89 -6.88 -9.25
CA ALA A 12 18.10 -5.78 -9.77
C ALA A 12 16.61 -6.13 -9.73
N LYS A 13 16.16 -7.02 -10.63
CA LYS A 13 14.75 -7.40 -10.75
C LYS A 13 14.42 -8.60 -9.87
N LEU A 14 13.35 -8.47 -9.10
CA LEU A 14 12.85 -9.54 -8.25
C LEU A 14 12.26 -10.67 -9.10
N ASN A 15 12.61 -11.91 -8.75
CA ASN A 15 12.08 -13.13 -9.34
C ASN A 15 11.52 -14.08 -8.27
N ILE A 16 10.64 -14.98 -8.67
CA ILE A 16 10.09 -16.00 -7.76
C ILE A 16 11.20 -16.87 -7.17
N SER A 17 12.27 -17.14 -7.95
CA SER A 17 13.43 -17.93 -7.52
C SER A 17 14.26 -17.30 -6.39
N ASN A 18 14.07 -16.01 -6.09
CA ASN A 18 14.70 -15.38 -4.92
C ASN A 18 14.11 -15.85 -3.58
N PHE A 19 13.01 -16.60 -3.63
CA PHE A 19 12.34 -17.14 -2.45
C PHE A 19 12.38 -18.68 -2.43
N GLU A 20 12.34 -19.22 -1.23
CA GLU A 20 12.30 -20.66 -1.00
C GLU A 20 11.19 -21.00 0.00
N LEU A 21 10.34 -21.97 -0.37
CA LEU A 21 9.34 -22.53 0.54
C LEU A 21 9.99 -23.58 1.42
N GLN A 22 9.86 -23.41 2.72
CA GLN A 22 10.37 -24.35 3.72
C GLN A 22 9.23 -24.97 4.50
N GLU A 23 9.41 -26.24 4.90
CA GLU A 23 8.60 -26.91 5.90
C GLU A 23 9.40 -26.97 7.21
N VAL A 24 8.81 -26.45 8.29
CA VAL A 24 9.43 -26.36 9.61
C VAL A 24 8.44 -26.79 10.69
N ASP A 25 8.95 -27.11 11.88
CA ASP A 25 8.11 -27.42 13.03
C ASP A 25 7.25 -26.20 13.42
N LEU A 26 6.11 -26.47 14.04
CA LEU A 26 5.25 -25.41 14.56
C LEU A 26 5.94 -24.75 15.77
N PRO A 27 6.22 -23.43 15.73
CA PRO A 27 6.87 -22.75 16.83
C PRO A 27 5.92 -22.65 18.04
N LYS A 28 6.48 -22.47 19.24
CA LYS A 28 5.72 -22.28 20.47
C LYS A 28 5.94 -20.87 21.00
N PRO A 29 4.89 -20.20 21.49
CA PRO A 29 5.04 -18.87 22.07
C PRO A 29 5.66 -18.97 23.47
N GLU A 30 6.48 -17.97 23.79
CA GLU A 30 7.03 -17.70 25.13
C GLU A 30 6.19 -16.63 25.85
N ASP A 31 6.51 -16.33 27.11
CA ASP A 31 5.80 -15.32 27.90
C ASP A 31 5.80 -13.95 27.17
N GLY A 32 4.63 -13.32 27.08
CA GLY A 32 4.41 -12.08 26.33
C GLY A 32 4.26 -12.27 24.82
N GLN A 33 4.19 -13.51 24.33
CA GLN A 33 4.02 -13.85 22.93
C GLN A 33 2.70 -14.60 22.68
N VAL A 34 2.28 -14.58 21.42
CA VAL A 34 1.16 -15.38 20.92
C VAL A 34 1.55 -16.13 19.66
N LEU A 35 0.98 -17.31 19.47
CA LEU A 35 1.00 -18.03 18.21
C LEU A 35 -0.26 -17.69 17.44
N VAL A 36 -0.10 -17.17 16.22
CA VAL A 36 -1.22 -16.87 15.33
C VAL A 36 -1.20 -17.77 14.11
N ARG A 37 -2.38 -18.10 13.59
CA ARG A 37 -2.60 -18.66 12.26
C ARG A 37 -2.89 -17.52 11.29
N ASN A 38 -2.02 -17.29 10.30
CA ASN A 38 -2.23 -16.26 9.30
C ASN A 38 -3.42 -16.63 8.39
N ILE A 39 -4.32 -15.68 8.18
CA ILE A 39 -5.48 -15.82 7.27
C ILE A 39 -5.22 -15.06 5.98
N LEU A 40 -4.83 -13.78 6.09
CA LEU A 40 -4.49 -12.91 4.97
C LEU A 40 -3.12 -12.26 5.21
N LEU A 41 -2.28 -12.27 4.20
CA LEU A 41 -1.01 -11.55 4.18
C LEU A 41 -1.12 -10.32 3.26
N SER A 42 -0.61 -9.21 3.74
CA SER A 42 -0.44 -7.99 2.94
C SER A 42 0.74 -8.14 1.99
N ILE A 43 0.54 -7.85 0.71
CA ILE A 43 1.62 -7.77 -0.29
C ILE A 43 1.78 -6.31 -0.68
N ASP A 44 2.98 -5.78 -0.45
CA ASP A 44 3.29 -4.37 -0.61
C ASP A 44 4.59 -4.15 -1.40
N ALA A 45 4.66 -3.06 -2.15
CA ALA A 45 5.90 -2.69 -2.85
C ALA A 45 7.07 -2.50 -1.88
N ALA A 46 6.78 -2.12 -0.62
CA ALA A 46 7.76 -2.00 0.45
C ALA A 46 8.49 -3.33 0.76
N ASN A 47 7.87 -4.49 0.53
CA ASN A 47 8.55 -5.78 0.66
C ASN A 47 9.85 -5.81 -0.15
N ARG A 48 9.88 -5.16 -1.33
CA ARG A 48 11.08 -5.08 -2.17
C ARG A 48 12.16 -4.19 -1.55
N THR A 49 11.77 -3.06 -0.95
CA THR A 49 12.73 -2.12 -0.35
C THR A 49 13.39 -2.71 0.90
N TRP A 50 12.69 -3.56 1.64
CA TRP A 50 13.24 -4.23 2.83
C TRP A 50 14.39 -5.18 2.51
N MET A 51 14.51 -5.66 1.26
CA MET A 51 15.63 -6.49 0.81
C MET A 51 16.85 -5.66 0.38
N GLN A 52 16.72 -4.33 0.20
CA GLN A 52 17.79 -3.48 -0.35
C GLN A 52 18.65 -2.83 0.71
N GLY A 53 18.16 -2.67 1.93
CA GLY A 53 18.86 -2.02 3.02
C GLY A 53 17.94 -1.70 4.18
N ARG A 54 18.51 -1.10 5.23
CA ARG A 54 17.73 -0.65 6.38
C ARG A 54 16.83 0.52 6.01
N THR A 55 15.56 0.44 6.37
CA THR A 55 14.57 1.50 6.21
C THR A 55 14.00 1.85 7.60
N TYR A 56 12.68 1.97 7.75
CA TYR A 56 11.97 1.97 9.04
C TYR A 56 11.89 0.56 9.68
N ARG A 57 12.40 -0.44 8.99
CA ARG A 57 12.53 -1.84 9.39
C ARG A 57 13.98 -2.29 9.11
N ASP A 58 14.45 -3.30 9.82
CA ASP A 58 15.73 -3.93 9.55
C ASP A 58 15.70 -4.61 8.18
N GLN A 59 16.86 -4.69 7.54
CA GLN A 59 17.00 -5.32 6.24
C GLN A 59 16.68 -6.82 6.31
N VAL A 60 15.89 -7.30 5.37
CA VAL A 60 15.68 -8.74 5.14
C VAL A 60 16.87 -9.27 4.36
N VAL A 61 17.57 -10.25 4.93
CA VAL A 61 18.75 -10.89 4.30
C VAL A 61 18.45 -12.35 3.96
N ALA A 62 19.35 -12.97 3.19
CA ALA A 62 19.20 -14.39 2.82
C ALA A 62 19.11 -15.28 4.07
N GLY A 63 18.11 -16.14 4.11
CA GLY A 63 17.75 -17.00 5.25
C GLY A 63 16.63 -16.47 6.13
N ASP A 64 16.31 -15.18 6.06
CA ASP A 64 15.22 -14.59 6.85
C ASP A 64 13.86 -15.00 6.29
N VAL A 65 12.90 -15.24 7.17
CA VAL A 65 11.49 -15.42 6.79
C VAL A 65 10.95 -14.07 6.32
N MET A 66 10.27 -14.04 5.16
CA MET A 66 9.74 -12.81 4.60
C MET A 66 8.69 -12.19 5.51
N PRO A 67 8.88 -10.93 5.94
CA PRO A 67 7.92 -10.24 6.81
C PRO A 67 6.70 -9.77 6.02
N SER A 68 5.57 -9.67 6.72
CA SER A 68 4.30 -9.16 6.20
C SER A 68 3.46 -8.57 7.32
N TYR A 69 2.55 -7.68 6.99
CA TYR A 69 1.43 -7.37 7.86
C TYR A 69 0.29 -8.34 7.55
N SER A 70 -0.40 -8.84 8.57
CA SER A 70 -1.42 -9.89 8.38
C SER A 70 -2.71 -9.65 9.16
N VAL A 71 -3.79 -10.29 8.69
CA VAL A 71 -4.93 -10.65 9.52
C VAL A 71 -4.75 -12.10 9.92
N ALA A 72 -4.86 -12.39 11.20
CA ALA A 72 -4.60 -13.71 11.76
C ALA A 72 -5.54 -14.06 12.91
N GLU A 73 -5.68 -15.35 13.19
CA GLU A 73 -6.40 -15.88 14.34
C GLU A 73 -5.39 -16.35 15.42
N ILE A 74 -5.60 -15.95 16.65
CA ILE A 74 -4.79 -16.43 17.77
C ILE A 74 -5.14 -17.90 18.06
N VAL A 75 -4.14 -18.78 17.99
CA VAL A 75 -4.30 -20.22 18.28
C VAL A 75 -3.76 -20.63 19.64
N GLU A 76 -2.73 -19.91 20.13
CA GLU A 76 -2.19 -20.04 21.48
C GLU A 76 -1.70 -18.69 21.99
N SER A 77 -1.89 -18.39 23.28
CA SER A 77 -1.43 -17.14 23.89
C SER A 77 -0.71 -17.39 25.20
N LYS A 78 0.41 -16.69 25.38
CA LYS A 78 1.14 -16.54 26.66
C LYS A 78 1.05 -15.11 27.20
N ASP A 79 0.04 -14.34 26.71
CA ASP A 79 -0.29 -13.02 27.18
C ASP A 79 -1.77 -12.98 27.60
N PRO A 80 -2.11 -12.57 28.83
CA PRO A 80 -3.48 -12.60 29.33
C PRO A 80 -4.45 -11.66 28.60
N GLU A 81 -3.93 -10.65 27.88
CA GLU A 81 -4.76 -9.70 27.12
C GLU A 81 -5.30 -10.31 25.82
N PHE A 82 -4.74 -11.40 25.34
CA PHE A 82 -5.08 -12.03 24.08
C PHE A 82 -5.61 -13.44 24.30
N LYS A 83 -6.72 -13.79 23.65
CA LYS A 83 -7.39 -15.09 23.83
C LYS A 83 -7.40 -15.88 22.52
N LYS A 84 -7.30 -17.20 22.63
CA LYS A 84 -7.50 -18.11 21.50
C LYS A 84 -8.82 -17.83 20.79
N GLY A 85 -8.78 -17.83 19.46
CA GLY A 85 -9.91 -17.57 18.58
C GLY A 85 -10.14 -16.08 18.27
N GLN A 86 -9.41 -15.16 18.90
CA GLN A 86 -9.49 -13.73 18.54
C GLN A 86 -8.87 -13.48 17.16
N ILE A 87 -9.51 -12.64 16.38
CA ILE A 87 -8.96 -12.11 15.13
C ILE A 87 -8.19 -10.83 15.44
N VAL A 88 -7.00 -10.76 14.88
CA VAL A 88 -6.05 -9.65 15.10
C VAL A 88 -5.39 -9.24 13.80
N THR A 89 -4.88 -8.01 13.75
CA THR A 89 -3.85 -7.66 12.78
C THR A 89 -2.49 -7.65 13.45
N ALA A 90 -1.48 -8.09 12.73
CA ALA A 90 -0.15 -8.26 13.31
C ALA A 90 0.96 -8.03 12.29
N ASP A 91 2.12 -7.60 12.77
CA ASP A 91 3.37 -7.65 12.03
C ASP A 91 3.88 -9.10 12.07
N SER A 92 3.70 -9.83 10.98
CA SER A 92 3.95 -11.27 10.90
C SER A 92 4.85 -11.64 9.72
N PHE A 93 4.71 -12.83 9.17
CA PHE A 93 5.59 -13.38 8.14
C PHE A 93 4.81 -14.09 7.03
N TRP A 94 5.44 -14.34 5.89
CA TRP A 94 4.92 -15.23 4.85
C TRP A 94 4.99 -16.67 5.33
N ALA A 95 4.09 -17.02 6.20
CA ALA A 95 4.02 -18.32 6.88
C ALA A 95 2.56 -18.69 7.19
N GLU A 96 2.29 -19.99 7.36
CA GLU A 96 0.98 -20.44 7.83
C GLU A 96 0.71 -20.02 9.27
N TYR A 97 1.75 -20.06 10.10
CA TYR A 97 1.72 -19.65 11.52
C TYR A 97 2.90 -18.73 11.84
N SER A 98 2.72 -17.87 12.83
CA SER A 98 3.78 -16.97 13.31
C SER A 98 3.70 -16.82 14.82
N VAL A 99 4.83 -16.83 15.51
CA VAL A 99 4.94 -16.37 16.89
C VAL A 99 5.26 -14.87 16.87
N ILE A 100 4.46 -14.09 17.59
CA ILE A 100 4.51 -12.63 17.57
C ILE A 100 4.48 -12.09 18.99
N GLU A 101 5.32 -11.12 19.31
CA GLU A 101 5.23 -10.40 20.57
C GLU A 101 3.94 -9.57 20.61
N SER A 102 3.22 -9.65 21.74
CA SER A 102 1.91 -9.05 21.93
C SER A 102 1.87 -7.56 21.60
N ARG A 103 2.97 -6.83 21.82
CA ARG A 103 3.08 -5.38 21.50
C ARG A 103 2.97 -5.04 20.00
N TYR A 104 3.14 -6.04 19.11
CA TYR A 104 3.02 -5.87 17.65
C TYR A 104 1.68 -6.37 17.11
N ILE A 105 0.72 -6.57 17.99
CA ILE A 105 -0.62 -7.06 17.66
C ILE A 105 -1.65 -5.96 17.94
N ASN A 106 -2.60 -5.80 17.02
CA ASN A 106 -3.73 -4.91 17.23
C ASN A 106 -5.02 -5.73 17.23
N LYS A 107 -5.88 -5.49 18.23
CA LYS A 107 -7.23 -6.07 18.27
C LYS A 107 -8.07 -5.48 17.15
N CYS A 108 -8.79 -6.32 16.44
CA CYS A 108 -9.66 -5.89 15.36
C CYS A 108 -11.03 -5.48 15.91
N PRO A 109 -11.67 -4.44 15.35
CA PRO A 109 -13.07 -4.17 15.60
C PRO A 109 -13.95 -5.33 15.10
N ASP A 110 -15.04 -5.60 15.80
CA ASP A 110 -16.05 -6.54 15.34
C ASP A 110 -16.77 -6.02 14.08
N ASN A 111 -17.26 -6.95 13.26
CA ASN A 111 -18.08 -6.66 12.07
C ASN A 111 -17.36 -5.94 10.90
N ILE A 112 -16.04 -6.00 10.83
CA ILE A 112 -15.27 -5.58 9.66
C ILE A 112 -14.84 -6.82 8.87
N SER A 113 -15.08 -6.83 7.56
CA SER A 113 -14.56 -7.86 6.65
C SER A 113 -13.03 -7.95 6.79
N LEU A 114 -12.50 -9.17 6.87
CA LEU A 114 -11.07 -9.38 7.12
C LEU A 114 -10.16 -8.70 6.08
N PRO A 115 -10.47 -8.75 4.77
CA PRO A 115 -9.68 -8.02 3.78
C PRO A 115 -9.66 -6.50 4.03
N ASN A 116 -10.75 -5.91 4.52
CA ASN A 116 -10.84 -4.47 4.78
C ASN A 116 -9.84 -4.01 5.86
N LEU A 117 -9.47 -4.91 6.79
CA LEU A 117 -8.46 -4.64 7.82
C LEU A 117 -7.04 -4.46 7.25
N LEU A 118 -6.76 -4.97 6.06
CA LEU A 118 -5.48 -4.78 5.35
C LEU A 118 -5.59 -3.75 4.22
N SER A 119 -6.78 -3.44 3.75
CA SER A 119 -7.04 -2.50 2.66
C SER A 119 -7.40 -1.10 3.17
N LEU A 120 -8.68 -0.73 3.21
CA LEU A 120 -9.13 0.62 3.58
C LEU A 120 -8.76 0.99 5.02
N PHE A 121 -8.92 0.08 5.98
CA PHE A 121 -8.64 0.32 7.40
C PHE A 121 -7.23 -0.09 7.83
N GLY A 122 -6.43 -0.62 6.89
CA GLY A 122 -5.04 -0.99 7.10
C GLY A 122 -4.07 0.08 6.62
N ILE A 123 -2.81 -0.34 6.49
CA ILE A 123 -1.69 0.54 6.10
C ILE A 123 -1.99 1.31 4.80
N ALA A 124 -2.63 0.68 3.81
CA ALA A 124 -2.88 1.33 2.51
C ALA A 124 -3.84 2.52 2.62
N GLY A 125 -5.01 2.33 3.26
CA GLY A 125 -5.98 3.39 3.42
C GLY A 125 -5.52 4.47 4.39
N LEU A 126 -4.86 4.09 5.51
CA LEU A 126 -4.27 5.05 6.44
C LEU A 126 -3.16 5.89 5.80
N THR A 127 -2.32 5.29 4.95
CA THR A 127 -1.31 6.02 4.16
C THR A 127 -1.97 7.01 3.20
N ALA A 128 -3.04 6.58 2.53
CA ALA A 128 -3.80 7.46 1.64
C ALA A 128 -4.42 8.64 2.41
N TYR A 129 -5.02 8.36 3.56
CA TYR A 129 -5.67 9.37 4.39
C TYR A 129 -4.69 10.42 4.92
N HIS A 130 -3.67 9.98 5.66
CA HIS A 130 -2.70 10.90 6.27
C HIS A 130 -1.85 11.63 5.23
N GLY A 131 -1.45 10.93 4.16
CA GLY A 131 -0.73 11.57 3.06
C GLY A 131 -1.56 12.63 2.34
N LEU A 132 -2.87 12.41 2.16
CA LEU A 132 -3.73 13.38 1.49
C LEU A 132 -4.09 14.57 2.40
N PHE A 133 -4.49 14.30 3.65
CA PHE A 133 -5.07 15.33 4.53
C PHE A 133 -4.05 15.98 5.47
N ASP A 134 -3.19 15.21 6.15
CA ASP A 134 -2.24 15.78 7.10
C ASP A 134 -1.00 16.33 6.40
N VAL A 135 -0.46 15.63 5.38
CA VAL A 135 0.75 16.05 4.67
C VAL A 135 0.42 16.92 3.45
N GLY A 136 -0.52 16.47 2.65
CA GLY A 136 -0.95 17.13 1.41
C GLY A 136 -1.86 18.32 1.64
N GLU A 137 -2.50 18.44 2.81
CA GLU A 137 -3.44 19.51 3.15
C GLU A 137 -4.48 19.74 2.04
N ALA A 138 -5.06 18.65 1.50
CA ALA A 138 -5.96 18.68 0.36
C ALA A 138 -7.20 19.54 0.62
N LYS A 139 -7.62 20.31 -0.38
CA LYS A 139 -8.78 21.23 -0.34
C LYS A 139 -9.73 20.92 -1.48
N ALA A 140 -11.02 21.14 -1.27
CA ALA A 140 -12.06 20.86 -2.27
C ALA A 140 -11.83 21.51 -3.65
N SER A 141 -11.10 22.62 -3.72
CA SER A 141 -10.77 23.29 -4.98
C SER A 141 -9.53 22.77 -5.69
N ASP A 142 -8.82 21.81 -5.09
CA ASP A 142 -7.55 21.33 -5.64
C ASP A 142 -7.75 20.48 -6.90
N THR A 143 -6.84 20.62 -7.85
CA THR A 143 -6.56 19.62 -8.87
C THR A 143 -5.51 18.66 -8.31
N VAL A 144 -5.92 17.43 -8.01
CA VAL A 144 -5.07 16.39 -7.45
C VAL A 144 -4.64 15.41 -8.54
N VAL A 145 -3.35 15.14 -8.64
CA VAL A 145 -2.82 14.06 -9.49
C VAL A 145 -2.29 12.95 -8.59
N VAL A 146 -2.60 11.71 -8.94
CA VAL A 146 -2.20 10.51 -8.18
C VAL A 146 -1.45 9.56 -9.10
N SER A 147 -0.17 9.27 -8.81
CA SER A 147 0.55 8.22 -9.53
C SER A 147 0.30 6.83 -8.90
N ALA A 148 0.45 5.77 -9.70
CA ALA A 148 0.00 4.42 -9.36
C ALA A 148 -1.46 4.42 -8.87
N ALA A 149 -2.33 5.17 -9.57
CA ALA A 149 -3.73 5.40 -9.19
C ALA A 149 -4.57 4.11 -9.06
N ALA A 150 -4.17 3.05 -9.72
CA ALA A 150 -4.78 1.72 -9.65
C ALA A 150 -4.13 0.80 -8.60
N GLY A 151 -3.17 1.29 -7.82
CA GLY A 151 -2.46 0.53 -6.79
C GLY A 151 -3.09 0.65 -5.41
N SER A 152 -2.52 -0.05 -4.43
CA SER A 152 -3.06 -0.21 -3.06
C SER A 152 -3.41 1.12 -2.36
N VAL A 153 -2.53 2.12 -2.46
CA VAL A 153 -2.72 3.45 -1.86
C VAL A 153 -3.49 4.37 -2.80
N GLY A 154 -3.11 4.35 -4.10
CA GLY A 154 -3.64 5.28 -5.10
C GLY A 154 -5.16 5.23 -5.27
N VAL A 155 -5.77 4.03 -5.18
CA VAL A 155 -7.23 3.85 -5.27
C VAL A 155 -7.97 4.60 -4.14
N TYR A 156 -7.39 4.67 -2.94
CA TYR A 156 -7.98 5.38 -1.82
C TYR A 156 -7.68 6.87 -1.85
N VAL A 157 -6.46 7.29 -2.23
CA VAL A 157 -6.12 8.72 -2.35
C VAL A 157 -7.11 9.44 -3.27
N GLY A 158 -7.37 8.87 -4.45
CA GLY A 158 -8.24 9.51 -5.40
C GLY A 158 -9.69 9.56 -4.95
N GLN A 159 -10.23 8.48 -4.38
CA GLN A 159 -11.59 8.44 -3.86
C GLN A 159 -11.78 9.40 -2.67
N LEU A 160 -10.82 9.47 -1.75
CA LEU A 160 -10.82 10.43 -0.64
C LEU A 160 -10.79 11.87 -1.15
N ALA A 161 -9.96 12.17 -2.16
CA ALA A 161 -9.92 13.49 -2.79
C ALA A 161 -11.24 13.82 -3.50
N LYS A 162 -11.85 12.85 -4.21
CA LYS A 162 -13.18 13.02 -4.81
C LYS A 162 -14.26 13.28 -3.75
N ALA A 163 -14.21 12.57 -2.62
CA ALA A 163 -15.19 12.70 -1.55
C ALA A 163 -15.26 14.13 -0.96
N ILE A 164 -14.15 14.89 -0.99
CA ILE A 164 -14.10 16.28 -0.55
C ILE A 164 -14.30 17.30 -1.69
N GLY A 165 -14.48 16.84 -2.95
CA GLY A 165 -14.79 17.72 -4.08
C GLY A 165 -13.61 18.14 -4.93
N CYS A 166 -12.45 17.50 -4.83
CA CYS A 166 -11.31 17.74 -5.72
C CYS A 166 -11.59 17.30 -7.16
N LYS A 167 -10.90 17.94 -8.11
CA LYS A 167 -10.67 17.35 -9.42
C LYS A 167 -9.51 16.35 -9.32
N VAL A 168 -9.73 15.10 -9.72
CA VAL A 168 -8.74 14.02 -9.56
C VAL A 168 -8.36 13.39 -10.88
N VAL A 169 -7.06 13.36 -11.18
CA VAL A 169 -6.49 12.71 -12.37
C VAL A 169 -5.51 11.61 -11.93
N GLY A 170 -5.77 10.39 -12.37
CA GLY A 170 -4.90 9.24 -12.12
C GLY A 170 -3.78 9.12 -13.15
N ILE A 171 -2.67 8.51 -12.77
CA ILE A 171 -1.65 7.97 -13.67
C ILE A 171 -1.54 6.48 -13.36
N ALA A 172 -1.84 5.61 -14.33
CA ALA A 172 -1.83 4.15 -14.19
C ALA A 172 -1.22 3.48 -15.43
N GLY A 173 -0.97 2.18 -15.37
CA GLY A 173 -0.35 1.45 -16.48
C GLY A 173 -1.36 0.59 -17.24
N GLY A 174 -1.68 0.99 -18.45
CA GLY A 174 -2.58 0.29 -19.37
C GLY A 174 -4.01 0.84 -19.38
N ASP A 175 -4.61 0.85 -20.56
CA ASP A 175 -5.94 1.39 -20.84
C ASP A 175 -7.03 0.78 -19.94
N THR A 176 -6.98 -0.54 -19.74
CA THR A 176 -7.94 -1.25 -18.87
C THR A 176 -7.94 -0.73 -17.43
N LYS A 177 -6.76 -0.46 -16.86
CA LYS A 177 -6.67 0.11 -15.51
C LYS A 177 -7.16 1.55 -15.48
N CYS A 178 -6.79 2.34 -16.48
CA CYS A 178 -7.25 3.73 -16.58
C CYS A 178 -8.78 3.80 -16.67
N LYS A 179 -9.42 2.94 -17.47
CA LYS A 179 -10.88 2.84 -17.53
C LYS A 179 -11.50 2.53 -16.17
N LYS A 180 -10.99 1.51 -15.47
CA LYS A 180 -11.49 1.16 -14.14
C LYS A 180 -11.32 2.29 -13.12
N VAL A 181 -10.20 3.00 -13.14
CA VAL A 181 -9.96 4.16 -12.26
C VAL A 181 -11.00 5.25 -12.48
N VAL A 182 -11.41 5.50 -13.74
CA VAL A 182 -12.43 6.50 -14.06
C VAL A 182 -13.85 5.96 -13.76
N GLU A 183 -14.18 4.78 -14.26
CA GLU A 183 -15.54 4.25 -14.25
C GLU A 183 -15.96 3.68 -12.89
N GLU A 184 -15.04 2.98 -12.19
CA GLU A 184 -15.33 2.32 -10.93
C GLU A 184 -14.97 3.18 -9.70
N LEU A 185 -13.96 4.07 -9.82
CA LEU A 185 -13.47 4.87 -8.68
C LEU A 185 -13.79 6.37 -8.79
N GLY A 186 -14.45 6.79 -9.90
CA GLY A 186 -14.96 8.15 -10.07
C GLY A 186 -13.91 9.23 -10.28
N PHE A 187 -12.70 8.89 -10.72
CA PHE A 187 -11.71 9.89 -11.09
C PHE A 187 -12.16 10.68 -12.34
N ASP A 188 -11.78 11.95 -12.44
CA ASP A 188 -12.14 12.80 -13.58
C ASP A 188 -11.34 12.49 -14.86
N GLY A 189 -10.29 11.69 -14.73
CA GLY A 189 -9.50 11.19 -15.85
C GLY A 189 -8.35 10.31 -15.36
N CYS A 190 -7.78 9.55 -16.30
CA CYS A 190 -6.59 8.74 -16.04
C CYS A 190 -5.67 8.72 -17.26
N ILE A 191 -4.36 8.82 -17.03
CA ILE A 191 -3.32 8.83 -18.06
C ILE A 191 -2.62 7.48 -18.04
N ASP A 192 -2.63 6.76 -19.17
CA ASP A 192 -1.84 5.53 -19.34
C ASP A 192 -0.38 5.89 -19.61
N TYR A 193 0.46 5.81 -18.58
CA TYR A 193 1.89 6.18 -18.69
C TYR A 193 2.69 5.30 -19.66
N LYS A 194 2.18 4.12 -20.03
CA LYS A 194 2.88 3.20 -20.95
C LYS A 194 2.79 3.67 -22.40
N ASN A 195 1.71 4.37 -22.75
CA ASN A 195 1.41 4.80 -24.11
C ASN A 195 1.34 6.32 -24.26
N ALA A 196 1.50 7.07 -23.16
CA ALA A 196 1.29 8.51 -23.11
C ALA A 196 2.58 9.32 -23.32
N ASN A 197 2.40 10.53 -23.83
CA ASN A 197 3.33 11.62 -23.57
C ASN A 197 2.88 12.35 -22.30
N LEU A 198 3.43 11.97 -21.15
CA LEU A 198 2.97 12.44 -19.83
C LEU A 198 2.86 13.96 -19.74
N VAL A 199 3.83 14.71 -20.28
CA VAL A 199 3.84 16.18 -20.19
C VAL A 199 2.66 16.78 -20.99
N ARG A 200 2.41 16.29 -22.20
CA ARG A 200 1.30 16.72 -23.04
C ARG A 200 -0.04 16.34 -22.40
N ASP A 201 -0.17 15.11 -21.94
CA ASP A 201 -1.44 14.57 -21.47
C ASP A 201 -1.81 15.15 -20.11
N LEU A 202 -0.82 15.42 -19.22
CA LEU A 202 -1.03 16.23 -18.03
C LEU A 202 -1.51 17.66 -18.35
N LYS A 203 -1.03 18.27 -19.44
CA LYS A 203 -1.54 19.58 -19.89
C LYS A 203 -3.01 19.50 -20.30
N THR A 204 -3.39 18.43 -20.98
CA THR A 204 -4.78 18.20 -21.42
C THR A 204 -5.73 17.96 -20.24
N HIS A 205 -5.35 17.09 -19.32
CA HIS A 205 -6.20 16.75 -18.17
C HIS A 205 -6.20 17.81 -17.07
N CYS A 206 -5.09 18.54 -16.91
CA CYS A 206 -4.89 19.58 -15.90
C CYS A 206 -4.51 20.93 -16.58
N PRO A 207 -5.41 21.54 -17.38
CA PRO A 207 -5.10 22.77 -18.15
C PRO A 207 -4.66 23.93 -17.25
N GLU A 208 -5.27 24.07 -16.07
CA GLU A 208 -4.94 25.11 -15.07
C GLU A 208 -3.74 24.76 -14.18
N GLY A 209 -3.14 23.58 -14.36
CA GLY A 209 -2.05 23.07 -13.53
C GLY A 209 -2.51 22.21 -12.37
N ILE A 210 -1.55 21.76 -11.55
CA ILE A 210 -1.73 20.78 -10.47
C ILE A 210 -1.48 21.46 -9.13
N ASP A 211 -2.43 21.36 -8.19
CA ASP A 211 -2.32 21.89 -6.84
C ASP A 211 -1.64 20.90 -5.89
N LEU A 212 -1.98 19.62 -6.01
CA LEU A 212 -1.48 18.55 -5.19
C LEU A 212 -1.08 17.33 -6.04
N TYR A 213 0.12 16.84 -5.84
CA TYR A 213 0.57 15.57 -6.41
C TYR A 213 0.86 14.56 -5.32
N PHE A 214 0.19 13.41 -5.39
CA PHE A 214 0.45 12.27 -4.52
C PHE A 214 1.37 11.29 -5.26
N ASP A 215 2.65 11.28 -4.87
CA ASP A 215 3.69 10.53 -5.56
C ASP A 215 3.93 9.16 -4.92
N ASN A 216 3.55 8.10 -5.64
CA ASN A 216 3.87 6.71 -5.32
C ASN A 216 4.99 6.14 -6.21
N VAL A 217 5.45 6.88 -7.22
CA VAL A 217 6.25 6.34 -8.33
C VAL A 217 7.65 6.96 -8.43
N GLY A 218 7.76 8.27 -8.22
CA GLY A 218 9.04 8.97 -8.42
C GLY A 218 9.48 9.04 -9.89
N GLY A 219 10.80 9.15 -10.09
CA GLY A 219 11.44 9.05 -11.40
C GLY A 219 10.92 10.03 -12.45
N THR A 220 10.76 9.55 -13.67
CA THR A 220 10.30 10.36 -14.83
C THR A 220 8.84 10.82 -14.69
N VAL A 221 8.02 10.09 -13.93
CA VAL A 221 6.63 10.50 -13.65
C VAL A 221 6.62 11.76 -12.78
N LEU A 222 7.39 11.77 -11.69
CA LEU A 222 7.56 12.95 -10.85
C LEU A 222 8.09 14.13 -11.66
N GLU A 223 9.11 13.95 -12.53
CA GLU A 223 9.64 15.00 -13.39
C GLU A 223 8.55 15.63 -14.28
N ALA A 224 7.74 14.81 -14.93
CA ALA A 224 6.64 15.27 -15.78
C ALA A 224 5.59 16.06 -15.00
N VAL A 225 5.25 15.60 -13.80
CA VAL A 225 4.26 16.29 -12.94
C VAL A 225 4.80 17.62 -12.42
N LEU A 226 6.09 17.70 -12.00
CA LEU A 226 6.70 18.95 -11.52
C LEU A 226 6.63 20.07 -12.55
N ILE A 227 6.70 19.75 -13.85
CA ILE A 227 6.52 20.73 -14.95
C ILE A 227 5.13 21.38 -14.91
N ARG A 228 4.09 20.62 -14.48
CA ARG A 228 2.69 21.08 -14.48
C ARG A 228 2.19 21.56 -13.13
N MET A 229 2.99 21.47 -12.05
CA MET A 229 2.62 21.99 -10.74
C MET A 229 2.35 23.50 -10.81
N LYS A 230 1.31 23.94 -10.11
CA LYS A 230 1.05 25.37 -9.86
C LYS A 230 2.09 25.98 -8.91
N ASN A 231 2.13 27.29 -8.84
CA ASN A 231 2.87 27.98 -7.80
C ASN A 231 2.32 27.61 -6.41
N ARG A 232 3.22 27.28 -5.46
CA ARG A 232 2.89 26.81 -4.11
C ARG A 232 2.16 25.45 -4.10
N GLY A 233 2.28 24.68 -5.18
CA GLY A 233 1.80 23.31 -5.23
C GLY A 233 2.51 22.41 -4.21
N ARG A 234 1.84 21.33 -3.82
CA ARG A 234 2.29 20.38 -2.81
C ARG A 234 2.53 19.01 -3.44
N VAL A 235 3.66 18.40 -3.09
CA VAL A 235 4.04 17.06 -3.51
C VAL A 235 4.18 16.20 -2.27
N VAL A 236 3.33 15.19 -2.14
CA VAL A 236 3.38 14.19 -1.08
C VAL A 236 4.20 13.01 -1.59
N CYS A 237 5.39 12.84 -1.05
CA CYS A 237 6.30 11.76 -1.42
C CYS A 237 5.99 10.51 -0.56
N CYS A 238 5.18 9.61 -1.10
CA CYS A 238 4.76 8.37 -0.45
C CYS A 238 5.65 7.18 -0.83
N GLY A 239 6.10 7.12 -2.09
CA GLY A 239 6.92 6.03 -2.60
C GLY A 239 7.63 6.35 -3.90
N ALA A 240 8.56 5.49 -4.29
CA ALA A 240 9.36 5.63 -5.50
C ALA A 240 9.45 4.28 -6.24
N VAL A 241 8.29 3.63 -6.48
CA VAL A 241 8.25 2.24 -6.97
C VAL A 241 8.97 2.03 -8.29
N SER A 242 9.09 3.07 -9.14
CA SER A 242 9.87 3.02 -10.38
C SER A 242 11.36 2.80 -10.16
N GLN A 243 11.85 2.99 -8.93
CA GLN A 243 13.27 2.91 -8.60
C GLN A 243 13.63 1.62 -7.81
N TYR A 244 12.63 0.88 -7.32
CA TYR A 244 12.86 -0.28 -6.46
C TYR A 244 13.53 -1.47 -7.15
N GLU A 245 13.44 -1.56 -8.46
CA GLU A 245 14.05 -2.61 -9.28
C GLU A 245 15.10 -2.05 -10.28
N SER A 246 15.60 -0.83 -10.05
CA SER A 246 16.58 -0.21 -10.94
C SER A 246 17.97 -0.24 -10.31
N SER A 247 18.95 -0.78 -11.07
CA SER A 247 20.37 -0.68 -10.74
C SER A 247 20.93 0.74 -10.95
N SER A 248 20.23 1.54 -11.73
CA SER A 248 20.58 2.94 -12.02
C SER A 248 19.32 3.80 -11.96
N PRO A 249 18.86 4.18 -10.75
CA PRO A 249 17.63 4.94 -10.59
C PRO A 249 17.73 6.29 -11.31
N ILE A 250 16.74 6.58 -12.16
CA ILE A 250 16.61 7.88 -12.84
C ILE A 250 15.68 8.74 -12.02
N GLY A 251 16.25 9.76 -11.39
CA GLY A 251 15.48 10.76 -10.65
C GLY A 251 15.04 11.92 -11.54
N PRO A 252 14.08 12.73 -11.08
CA PRO A 252 13.71 13.96 -11.74
C PRO A 252 14.89 14.92 -11.76
N ARG A 253 15.13 15.53 -12.92
CA ARG A 253 16.18 16.55 -13.08
C ARG A 253 15.67 17.90 -12.56
N ASN A 254 16.60 18.71 -12.07
CA ASN A 254 16.34 20.10 -11.68
C ASN A 254 15.24 20.26 -10.60
N ILE A 255 15.12 19.34 -9.65
CA ILE A 255 14.19 19.52 -8.52
C ILE A 255 14.36 20.88 -7.84
N PRO A 256 15.58 21.32 -7.44
CA PRO A 256 15.75 22.63 -6.81
C PRO A 256 15.21 23.78 -7.66
N GLY A 257 15.39 23.74 -8.98
CA GLY A 257 14.87 24.75 -9.89
C GLY A 257 13.34 24.84 -9.87
N PHE A 258 12.64 23.70 -9.88
CA PHE A 258 11.18 23.68 -9.76
C PHE A 258 10.71 24.15 -8.39
N VAL A 259 11.35 23.68 -7.31
CA VAL A 259 11.03 24.08 -5.93
C VAL A 259 11.16 25.59 -5.77
N ILE A 260 12.25 26.19 -6.24
CA ILE A 260 12.50 27.63 -6.13
C ILE A 260 11.51 28.42 -6.98
N THR A 261 11.42 28.11 -8.28
CA THR A 261 10.64 28.92 -9.22
C THR A 261 9.14 28.87 -8.96
N LYS A 262 8.64 27.72 -8.52
CA LYS A 262 7.22 27.53 -8.20
C LYS A 262 6.92 27.57 -6.70
N ARG A 263 7.93 27.72 -5.82
CA ARG A 263 7.80 27.72 -4.36
C ARG A 263 7.04 26.48 -3.88
N LEU A 264 7.42 25.29 -4.41
CA LEU A 264 6.77 24.01 -4.08
C LEU A 264 7.09 23.56 -2.66
N LYS A 265 6.15 22.86 -2.04
CA LYS A 265 6.38 22.06 -0.84
C LYS A 265 6.50 20.58 -1.27
N LEU A 266 7.63 19.95 -1.01
CA LEU A 266 7.83 18.52 -1.18
C LEU A 266 8.02 17.91 0.20
N GLU A 267 7.17 16.95 0.56
CA GLU A 267 7.20 16.35 1.90
C GLU A 267 7.04 14.84 1.81
N GLY A 268 7.95 14.12 2.48
CA GLY A 268 7.87 12.68 2.68
C GLY A 268 7.26 12.36 4.05
N PHE A 269 6.67 11.17 4.18
CA PHE A 269 6.09 10.72 5.45
C PHE A 269 6.12 9.20 5.58
N ILE A 270 5.97 8.74 6.80
CA ILE A 270 5.72 7.34 7.14
C ILE A 270 4.41 7.28 7.93
N VAL A 271 3.49 6.39 7.54
CA VAL A 271 2.15 6.32 8.15
C VAL A 271 2.18 6.05 9.66
N MET A 272 3.21 5.37 10.16
CA MET A 272 3.39 5.09 11.59
C MET A 272 3.56 6.34 12.45
N ASP A 273 4.03 7.45 11.87
CA ASP A 273 4.16 8.73 12.59
C ASP A 273 2.81 9.34 12.98
N PHE A 274 1.71 8.86 12.37
CA PHE A 274 0.34 9.31 12.61
C PHE A 274 -0.48 8.35 13.49
N LYS A 275 0.14 7.41 14.19
CA LYS A 275 -0.53 6.34 14.95
C LYS A 275 -1.64 6.87 15.88
N GLU A 276 -1.42 7.98 16.53
CA GLU A 276 -2.39 8.60 17.46
C GLU A 276 -3.65 9.10 16.75
N LYS A 277 -3.58 9.39 15.45
CA LYS A 277 -4.70 9.86 14.62
C LYS A 277 -5.39 8.75 13.81
N HIS A 278 -4.91 7.50 13.88
CA HIS A 278 -5.47 6.42 13.07
C HIS A 278 -6.97 6.20 13.32
N MET A 279 -7.42 6.31 14.57
CA MET A 279 -8.85 6.13 14.89
C MET A 279 -9.74 7.21 14.31
N GLU A 280 -9.26 8.44 14.23
CA GLU A 280 -9.96 9.55 13.55
C GLU A 280 -10.08 9.26 12.05
N ALA A 281 -8.98 8.84 11.42
CA ALA A 281 -8.95 8.46 10.02
C ALA A 281 -9.91 7.29 9.71
N ILE A 282 -9.89 6.24 10.52
CA ILE A 282 -10.79 5.07 10.39
C ILE A 282 -12.25 5.50 10.52
N THR A 283 -12.58 6.35 11.51
CA THR A 283 -13.94 6.86 11.71
C THR A 283 -14.43 7.65 10.50
N HIS A 284 -13.60 8.53 9.96
CA HIS A 284 -13.95 9.31 8.77
C HIS A 284 -14.11 8.42 7.53
N MET A 285 -13.17 7.48 7.29
CA MET A 285 -13.25 6.55 6.16
C MET A 285 -14.46 5.62 6.27
N THR A 286 -14.82 5.17 7.48
CA THR A 286 -16.05 4.38 7.73
C THR A 286 -17.29 5.16 7.34
N LYS A 287 -17.35 6.44 7.69
CA LYS A 287 -18.47 7.32 7.30
C LYS A 287 -18.56 7.43 5.78
N LEU A 288 -17.45 7.70 5.10
CA LEU A 288 -17.41 7.81 3.63
C LEU A 288 -17.78 6.50 2.93
N LEU A 289 -17.37 5.36 3.48
CA LEU A 289 -17.75 4.04 2.99
C LEU A 289 -19.26 3.82 3.11
N ASN A 290 -19.85 4.13 4.26
CA ASN A 290 -21.29 4.00 4.50
C ASN A 290 -22.14 4.95 3.64
N GLU A 291 -21.57 6.10 3.26
CA GLU A 291 -22.17 7.06 2.32
C GLU A 291 -22.01 6.64 0.85
N GLY A 292 -21.35 5.52 0.57
CA GLY A 292 -21.06 5.05 -0.78
C GLY A 292 -20.07 5.92 -1.57
N LYS A 293 -19.29 6.75 -0.87
CA LYS A 293 -18.28 7.64 -1.46
C LYS A 293 -16.92 6.96 -1.67
N ILE A 294 -16.72 5.80 -1.06
CA ILE A 294 -15.52 4.98 -1.22
C ILE A 294 -15.96 3.56 -1.55
N THR A 295 -15.33 3.00 -2.57
CA THR A 295 -15.41 1.58 -2.93
C THR A 295 -14.12 0.90 -2.52
N ILE A 296 -14.23 -0.26 -1.87
CA ILE A 296 -13.07 -1.06 -1.48
C ILE A 296 -12.62 -1.87 -2.69
N VAL A 297 -11.32 -1.84 -2.96
CA VAL A 297 -10.72 -2.53 -4.12
C VAL A 297 -9.59 -3.43 -3.64
N GLU A 298 -9.78 -4.73 -3.82
CA GLU A 298 -8.90 -5.79 -3.32
C GLU A 298 -8.52 -6.76 -4.43
N ASP A 299 -7.26 -7.23 -4.38
CA ASP A 299 -6.69 -8.21 -5.30
C ASP A 299 -6.14 -9.37 -4.46
N ILE A 300 -6.97 -10.40 -4.26
CA ILE A 300 -6.66 -11.54 -3.40
C ILE A 300 -6.17 -12.71 -4.23
N THR A 301 -4.96 -13.17 -3.92
CA THR A 301 -4.35 -14.38 -4.49
C THR A 301 -4.49 -15.52 -3.48
N GLU A 302 -4.98 -16.69 -3.92
CA GLU A 302 -5.17 -17.84 -3.05
C GLU A 302 -3.89 -18.64 -2.84
N GLY A 303 -3.64 -19.05 -1.58
CA GLY A 303 -2.58 -19.97 -1.16
C GLY A 303 -1.22 -19.32 -0.93
N LEU A 304 -0.59 -19.65 0.22
CA LEU A 304 0.73 -19.15 0.61
C LEU A 304 1.79 -19.34 -0.50
N GLN A 305 1.75 -20.46 -1.23
CA GLN A 305 2.68 -20.78 -2.32
C GLN A 305 2.73 -19.72 -3.43
N ASN A 306 1.71 -18.87 -3.52
CA ASN A 306 1.62 -17.80 -4.50
C ASN A 306 2.12 -16.44 -3.99
N ALA A 307 2.58 -16.31 -2.75
CA ALA A 307 3.06 -15.05 -2.19
C ALA A 307 4.22 -14.42 -2.99
N PRO A 308 5.26 -15.17 -3.41
CA PRO A 308 6.30 -14.64 -4.28
C PRO A 308 5.77 -14.12 -5.62
N LYS A 309 4.85 -14.86 -6.24
CA LYS A 309 4.20 -14.48 -7.50
C LYS A 309 3.35 -13.23 -7.35
N ALA A 310 2.62 -13.10 -6.24
CA ALA A 310 1.82 -11.92 -5.94
C ALA A 310 2.69 -10.66 -5.84
N LEU A 311 3.84 -10.72 -5.15
CA LEU A 311 4.77 -9.60 -5.07
C LEU A 311 5.39 -9.26 -6.43
N VAL A 312 5.86 -10.25 -7.19
CA VAL A 312 6.38 -10.02 -8.55
C VAL A 312 5.31 -9.41 -9.47
N ASN A 313 4.06 -9.86 -9.37
CA ASN A 313 2.95 -9.29 -10.14
C ASN A 313 2.66 -7.85 -9.73
N LEU A 314 2.68 -7.54 -8.43
CA LEU A 314 2.50 -6.18 -7.92
C LEU A 314 3.57 -5.23 -8.46
N LEU A 315 4.86 -5.60 -8.36
CA LEU A 315 5.97 -4.78 -8.86
C LEU A 315 5.92 -4.57 -10.38
N ASN A 316 5.40 -5.56 -11.13
CA ASN A 316 5.12 -5.42 -12.56
C ASN A 316 3.81 -4.67 -12.87
N GLY A 317 3.13 -4.14 -11.84
CA GLY A 317 1.89 -3.37 -11.98
C GLY A 317 0.74 -4.21 -12.56
N LYS A 318 0.56 -5.47 -12.15
CA LYS A 318 -0.54 -6.32 -12.61
C LYS A 318 -1.75 -6.29 -11.69
N ASN A 319 -1.60 -5.88 -10.41
CA ASN A 319 -2.68 -5.76 -9.43
C ASN A 319 -3.63 -4.60 -9.75
N PHE A 320 -4.87 -4.68 -9.26
CA PHE A 320 -5.81 -3.57 -9.17
C PHE A 320 -6.30 -3.47 -7.72
N GLY A 321 -5.98 -2.36 -7.03
CA GLY A 321 -6.26 -2.20 -5.60
C GLY A 321 -5.22 -2.86 -4.69
N LYS A 322 -5.65 -3.23 -3.47
CA LYS A 322 -4.78 -3.81 -2.44
C LYS A 322 -4.49 -5.28 -2.72
N SER A 323 -3.21 -5.60 -2.94
CA SER A 323 -2.76 -6.98 -3.15
C SER A 323 -2.60 -7.70 -1.81
N MET A 324 -3.19 -8.90 -1.73
CA MET A 324 -3.17 -9.77 -0.55
C MET A 324 -3.01 -11.24 -0.97
N VAL A 325 -2.55 -12.08 -0.04
CA VAL A 325 -2.52 -13.53 -0.20
C VAL A 325 -3.35 -14.17 0.90
N ARG A 326 -4.35 -14.98 0.50
CA ARG A 326 -5.13 -15.79 1.44
C ARG A 326 -4.37 -17.07 1.76
N VAL A 327 -4.03 -17.24 3.03
CA VAL A 327 -3.26 -18.40 3.53
C VAL A 327 -4.18 -19.45 4.15
N ALA A 328 -5.25 -19.01 4.82
CA ALA A 328 -6.23 -19.88 5.45
C ALA A 328 -7.66 -19.37 5.20
N PRO A 329 -8.67 -20.23 5.32
CA PRO A 329 -10.07 -19.83 5.21
C PRO A 329 -10.46 -18.78 6.25
N ASP A 330 -11.38 -17.91 5.86
CA ASP A 330 -11.99 -16.93 6.77
C ASP A 330 -12.91 -17.67 7.77
N PRO A 331 -12.65 -17.57 9.08
CA PRO A 331 -13.47 -18.26 10.08
C PRO A 331 -14.90 -17.71 10.17
N TYR A 332 -15.17 -16.53 9.63
CA TYR A 332 -16.52 -15.96 9.61
C TYR A 332 -17.34 -16.47 8.41
N GLU A 333 -16.73 -16.71 7.26
CA GLU A 333 -17.42 -17.29 6.09
C GLU A 333 -17.90 -18.74 6.36
N GLN A 334 -17.13 -19.50 7.16
CA GLN A 334 -17.51 -20.87 7.53
C GLN A 334 -18.69 -20.97 8.51
N LYS A 335 -19.05 -19.88 9.20
CA LYS A 335 -20.19 -19.86 10.13
C LYS A 335 -21.52 -19.48 9.46
N MET A 336 -21.48 -19.03 8.21
CA MET A 336 -22.65 -18.62 7.44
C MET A 336 -23.09 -19.66 6.39
N SER A 337 -22.34 -20.74 6.22
CA SER A 337 -22.65 -21.91 5.38
C SER A 337 -23.18 -23.07 6.24
#